data_9255c0ab71f0aa87df29fd41650eac97
#
_entry.id   9255c0ab71f0aa87df29fd41650eac97
#
_cell.length_a   1.000
_cell.length_b   1.000
_cell.length_c   1.000
_cell.angle_alpha   90.00
_cell.angle_beta   90.00
_cell.angle_gamma   90.00
#
_symmetry.space_group_name_H-M   'P 1'
#
loop_
_entity.id
_entity.type
_entity.pdbx_description
1 polymer ?
#
loop_
_entity_poly.entity_id
_entity_poly.type
_entity_poly.pdbx_seq_one_letter_code
_entity_poly.pdbx_strand_id
1 'polypeptide(L)'
;MKLIKQSFEITNQEDFTLVGIKKHIEKCARVCYKSEDKITDDSYEKFVDNLIKRGHGRCLEFGTVYLKYFWSGRVCDSCNQTWPDKMDKYYINKYSAVRRHGNDIYITTNYRVIIENGWEDDLKYLCEPTEYHAKRYTVHFITNRAIMDEFRTHVSLSHLA
;
A
#
# COMPACT_ATOMS: atom_id res chain seq x y z
N MET A 1 18.42 -23.67 -22.56
CA MET A 1 17.92 -23.23 -21.22
C MET A 1 18.93 -22.24 -20.68
N LYS A 2 18.52 -21.01 -20.31
CA LYS A 2 19.44 -19.99 -19.78
C LYS A 2 19.43 -20.10 -18.25
N LEU A 3 20.57 -20.40 -17.65
CA LEU A 3 20.73 -20.36 -16.19
C LEU A 3 20.87 -18.93 -15.74
N ILE A 4 20.01 -18.51 -14.81
CA ILE A 4 20.02 -17.17 -14.21
C ILE A 4 20.45 -17.33 -12.76
N LYS A 5 21.38 -16.50 -12.30
CA LYS A 5 21.79 -16.47 -10.90
C LYS A 5 20.65 -15.91 -10.05
N GLN A 6 20.38 -16.56 -8.92
CA GLN A 6 19.40 -16.05 -7.95
C GLN A 6 19.88 -14.71 -7.38
N SER A 7 18.94 -13.78 -7.21
CA SER A 7 19.23 -12.48 -6.62
C SER A 7 17.97 -11.87 -6.00
N PHE A 8 18.17 -10.86 -5.19
CA PHE A 8 17.10 -10.00 -4.70
C PHE A 8 17.55 -8.55 -4.68
N GLU A 9 16.63 -7.66 -4.78
CA GLU A 9 16.83 -6.23 -4.59
C GLU A 9 15.66 -5.61 -3.84
N ILE A 10 15.94 -4.56 -3.07
CA ILE A 10 14.90 -3.78 -2.39
C ILE A 10 14.50 -2.64 -3.31
N THR A 11 13.23 -2.63 -3.72
CA THR A 11 12.66 -1.65 -4.64
C THR A 11 11.54 -0.87 -3.97
N ASN A 12 11.87 -0.22 -2.86
CA ASN A 12 10.88 0.51 -2.08
C ASN A 12 10.25 1.66 -2.88
N GLN A 13 9.03 2.01 -2.48
CA GLN A 13 8.37 3.22 -2.91
C GLN A 13 9.16 4.43 -2.38
N GLU A 14 9.47 5.39 -3.26
CA GLU A 14 10.28 6.57 -2.94
C GLU A 14 9.42 7.84 -2.83
N ASP A 15 8.31 7.89 -3.56
CA ASP A 15 7.35 8.99 -3.55
C ASP A 15 6.03 8.52 -2.94
N PHE A 16 5.57 9.20 -1.89
CA PHE A 16 4.35 8.87 -1.14
C PHE A 16 3.17 9.77 -1.48
N THR A 17 3.28 10.57 -2.53
CA THR A 17 2.13 11.21 -3.17
C THR A 17 1.26 10.18 -3.89
N LEU A 18 0.03 10.54 -4.23
CA LEU A 18 -0.85 9.65 -4.99
C LEU A 18 -0.24 9.24 -6.34
N VAL A 19 0.50 10.14 -6.97
CA VAL A 19 1.25 9.86 -8.22
C VAL A 19 2.33 8.81 -7.97
N GLY A 20 3.15 9.00 -6.94
CA GLY A 20 4.22 8.06 -6.58
C GLY A 20 3.68 6.69 -6.20
N ILE A 21 2.58 6.62 -5.44
CA ILE A 21 1.88 5.38 -5.11
C ILE A 21 1.48 4.63 -6.39
N LYS A 22 0.82 5.31 -7.33
CA LYS A 22 0.37 4.71 -8.60
C LYS A 22 1.55 4.27 -9.48
N LYS A 23 2.62 5.08 -9.56
CA LYS A 23 3.85 4.72 -10.30
C LYS A 23 4.53 3.48 -9.71
N HIS A 24 4.58 3.37 -8.40
CA HIS A 24 5.14 2.18 -7.73
C HIS A 24 4.29 0.93 -7.98
N ILE A 25 2.96 1.04 -7.93
CA ILE A 25 2.05 -0.05 -8.31
C ILE A 25 2.31 -0.50 -9.74
N GLU A 26 2.41 0.42 -10.69
CA GLU A 26 2.69 0.09 -12.10
C GLU A 26 4.03 -0.63 -12.23
N LYS A 27 5.10 -0.09 -11.63
CA LYS A 27 6.44 -0.71 -11.64
C LYS A 27 6.37 -2.17 -11.17
N CYS A 28 5.76 -2.43 -10.01
CA CYS A 28 5.65 -3.78 -9.47
C CYS A 28 4.78 -4.70 -10.33
N ALA A 29 3.63 -4.22 -10.79
CA ALA A 29 2.71 -5.03 -11.56
C ALA A 29 3.26 -5.40 -12.94
N ARG A 30 3.99 -4.50 -13.60
CA ARG A 30 4.57 -4.78 -14.93
C ARG A 30 5.63 -5.87 -14.92
N VAL A 31 6.32 -6.08 -13.80
CA VAL A 31 7.23 -7.23 -13.62
C VAL A 31 6.50 -8.54 -13.89
N CYS A 32 5.28 -8.71 -13.35
CA CYS A 32 4.47 -9.90 -13.59
C CYS A 32 4.02 -10.08 -15.02
N TYR A 33 3.75 -8.98 -15.71
CA TYR A 33 3.30 -8.99 -17.09
C TYR A 33 4.45 -8.94 -18.09
N LYS A 34 5.73 -8.90 -17.63
CA LYS A 34 6.93 -8.75 -18.45
C LYS A 34 6.78 -7.60 -19.46
N SER A 35 6.38 -6.46 -18.97
CA SER A 35 6.02 -5.27 -19.76
C SER A 35 6.62 -3.98 -19.20
N GLU A 36 7.76 -4.07 -18.52
CA GLU A 36 8.48 -2.96 -17.90
C GLU A 36 8.93 -1.93 -18.95
N ASP A 37 9.17 -2.39 -20.17
CA ASP A 37 9.50 -1.57 -21.36
C ASP A 37 8.39 -0.59 -21.75
N LYS A 38 7.17 -0.79 -21.24
CA LYS A 38 6.01 0.07 -21.53
C LYS A 38 5.76 1.14 -20.48
N ILE A 39 6.64 1.29 -19.49
CA ILE A 39 6.54 2.33 -18.48
C ILE A 39 6.92 3.66 -19.13
N THR A 40 6.04 4.65 -19.02
CA THR A 40 6.27 6.04 -19.41
C THR A 40 5.87 6.96 -18.27
N ASP A 41 6.21 8.24 -18.36
CA ASP A 41 5.94 9.20 -17.28
C ASP A 41 4.46 9.28 -16.88
N ASP A 42 3.54 9.05 -17.81
CA ASP A 42 2.08 9.19 -17.60
C ASP A 42 1.33 7.85 -17.70
N SER A 43 2.02 6.71 -17.91
CA SER A 43 1.35 5.42 -18.14
C SER A 43 0.65 4.88 -16.90
N TYR A 44 1.10 5.26 -15.72
CA TYR A 44 0.62 4.77 -14.42
C TYR A 44 -0.87 4.99 -14.20
N GLU A 45 -1.41 6.14 -14.64
CA GLU A 45 -2.80 6.50 -14.37
C GLU A 45 -3.76 5.53 -15.06
N LYS A 46 -3.65 5.43 -16.39
CA LYS A 46 -4.46 4.50 -17.19
C LYS A 46 -4.22 3.04 -16.81
N PHE A 47 -2.99 2.70 -16.43
CA PHE A 47 -2.63 1.34 -16.03
C PHE A 47 -3.32 0.94 -14.72
N VAL A 48 -3.21 1.76 -13.67
CA VAL A 48 -3.84 1.51 -12.37
C VAL A 48 -5.36 1.50 -12.47
N ASP A 49 -5.95 2.43 -13.22
CA ASP A 49 -7.40 2.44 -13.48
C ASP A 49 -7.89 1.14 -14.15
N ASN A 50 -7.12 0.60 -15.06
CA ASN A 50 -7.42 -0.70 -15.67
C ASN A 50 -7.31 -1.87 -14.69
N LEU A 51 -6.33 -1.83 -13.76
CA LEU A 51 -6.23 -2.84 -12.69
C LEU A 51 -7.48 -2.82 -11.79
N ILE A 52 -7.93 -1.61 -11.41
CA ILE A 52 -9.14 -1.42 -10.59
C ILE A 52 -10.36 -1.95 -11.33
N LYS A 53 -10.59 -1.53 -12.57
CA LYS A 53 -11.74 -1.97 -13.40
C LYS A 53 -11.78 -3.48 -13.62
N ARG A 54 -10.63 -4.13 -13.69
CA ARG A 54 -10.53 -5.60 -13.89
C ARG A 54 -10.53 -6.39 -12.58
N GLY A 55 -10.58 -5.74 -11.43
CA GLY A 55 -10.54 -6.39 -10.12
C GLY A 55 -9.18 -7.00 -9.76
N HIS A 56 -8.07 -6.51 -10.34
CA HIS A 56 -6.72 -6.98 -10.06
C HIS A 56 -6.18 -6.35 -8.75
N GLY A 57 -6.96 -6.48 -7.67
CA GLY A 57 -6.67 -5.83 -6.37
C GLY A 57 -5.31 -6.18 -5.78
N ARG A 58 -4.79 -7.39 -6.05
CA ARG A 58 -3.48 -7.81 -5.52
C ARG A 58 -2.34 -6.89 -5.97
N CYS A 59 -2.38 -6.36 -7.18
CA CYS A 59 -1.38 -5.39 -7.65
C CYS A 59 -1.43 -4.09 -6.85
N LEU A 60 -2.61 -3.67 -6.38
CA LEU A 60 -2.80 -2.44 -5.63
C LEU A 60 -2.20 -2.51 -4.21
N GLU A 61 -1.92 -3.71 -3.69
CA GLU A 61 -1.30 -3.90 -2.37
C GLU A 61 0.14 -3.35 -2.31
N PHE A 62 0.83 -3.25 -3.46
CA PHE A 62 2.18 -2.70 -3.53
C PHE A 62 2.23 -1.19 -3.32
N GLY A 63 1.15 -0.47 -3.56
CA GLY A 63 1.05 0.94 -3.22
C GLY A 63 0.93 1.14 -1.71
N THR A 64 2.02 1.55 -1.05
CA THR A 64 2.00 1.88 0.37
C THR A 64 1.39 3.25 0.58
N VAL A 65 0.45 3.35 1.52
CA VAL A 65 -0.25 4.57 1.89
C VAL A 65 0.09 4.92 3.33
N TYR A 66 0.67 6.08 3.55
CA TYR A 66 0.91 6.65 4.86
C TYR A 66 0.00 7.85 5.07
N LEU A 67 -0.81 7.80 6.15
CA LEU A 67 -1.72 8.87 6.51
C LEU A 67 -1.36 9.41 7.90
N LYS A 68 -1.45 10.73 8.05
CA LYS A 68 -1.36 11.38 9.33
C LYS A 68 -2.64 12.18 9.58
N TYR A 69 -3.33 11.85 10.64
CA TYR A 69 -4.58 12.48 11.02
C TYR A 69 -4.47 13.10 12.42
N PHE A 70 -4.92 14.34 12.56
CA PHE A 70 -4.97 15.01 13.85
C PHE A 70 -6.33 14.76 14.52
N TRP A 71 -6.31 14.10 15.67
CA TRP A 71 -7.49 13.85 16.47
C TRP A 71 -7.76 15.02 17.42
N SER A 72 -8.87 15.72 17.25
CA SER A 72 -9.20 16.92 18.04
C SER A 72 -9.72 16.61 19.45
N GLY A 73 -9.89 15.35 19.81
CA GLY A 73 -10.32 14.94 21.15
C GLY A 73 -11.75 15.40 21.53
N ARG A 74 -12.63 15.60 20.55
CA ARG A 74 -14.00 16.04 20.87
C ARG A 74 -14.73 14.95 21.64
N VAL A 75 -15.00 15.26 22.90
CA VAL A 75 -15.91 14.51 23.77
C VAL A 75 -17.31 15.10 23.58
N CYS A 76 -18.33 14.24 23.53
CA CYS A 76 -19.71 14.74 23.57
C CYS A 76 -19.98 15.39 24.90
N ASP A 77 -20.34 16.68 24.93
CA ASP A 77 -20.61 17.44 26.15
C ASP A 77 -21.82 16.89 26.94
N SER A 78 -22.72 16.17 26.28
CA SER A 78 -23.96 15.65 26.89
C SER A 78 -23.86 14.22 27.42
N CYS A 79 -22.98 13.35 26.83
CA CYS A 79 -22.91 11.92 27.20
C CYS A 79 -21.51 11.47 27.64
N ASN A 80 -20.53 12.37 27.64
CA ASN A 80 -19.12 12.10 27.95
C ASN A 80 -18.49 10.96 27.13
N GLN A 81 -19.08 10.64 25.98
CA GLN A 81 -18.55 9.66 25.02
C GLN A 81 -17.68 10.37 23.99
N THR A 82 -16.56 9.76 23.65
CA THR A 82 -15.76 10.17 22.50
C THR A 82 -16.51 9.84 21.22
N TRP A 83 -16.67 10.81 20.31
CA TRP A 83 -17.19 10.52 18.99
C TRP A 83 -16.28 9.52 18.30
N PRO A 84 -16.86 8.52 17.57
CA PRO A 84 -16.04 7.63 16.75
C PRO A 84 -15.15 8.46 15.84
N ASP A 85 -13.86 8.19 15.88
CA ASP A 85 -12.93 8.84 14.99
C ASP A 85 -13.16 8.32 13.58
N LYS A 86 -13.12 9.19 12.58
CA LYS A 86 -13.18 8.79 11.16
C LYS A 86 -12.15 7.72 10.81
N MET A 87 -11.07 7.65 11.61
CA MET A 87 -9.97 6.72 11.40
C MET A 87 -10.12 5.39 12.16
N ASP A 88 -11.18 5.22 12.98
CA ASP A 88 -11.44 3.98 13.73
C ASP A 88 -11.59 2.76 12.80
N LYS A 89 -12.07 2.97 11.58
CA LYS A 89 -12.15 1.95 10.53
C LYS A 89 -10.81 1.27 10.23
N TYR A 90 -9.69 1.97 10.42
CA TYR A 90 -8.34 1.42 10.21
C TYR A 90 -7.88 0.53 11.37
N TYR A 91 -8.37 0.73 12.60
CA TYR A 91 -8.04 -0.13 13.73
C TYR A 91 -8.61 -1.54 13.58
N ILE A 92 -9.77 -1.68 12.96
CA ILE A 92 -10.43 -2.97 12.72
C ILE A 92 -9.98 -3.62 11.41
N ASN A 93 -9.29 -2.88 10.54
CA ASN A 93 -8.81 -3.40 9.26
C ASN A 93 -7.50 -4.15 9.46
N LYS A 94 -7.49 -5.46 9.17
CA LYS A 94 -6.33 -6.35 9.37
C LYS A 94 -5.11 -6.04 8.49
N TYR A 95 -5.28 -5.22 7.47
CA TYR A 95 -4.20 -4.81 6.55
C TYR A 95 -3.67 -3.40 6.84
N SER A 96 -4.15 -2.80 7.91
CA SER A 96 -3.74 -1.47 8.34
C SER A 96 -3.04 -1.56 9.70
N ALA A 97 -1.98 -0.76 9.87
CA ALA A 97 -1.32 -0.58 11.15
C ALA A 97 -1.59 0.86 11.62
N VAL A 98 -2.11 1.00 12.83
CA VAL A 98 -2.43 2.31 13.41
C VAL A 98 -1.61 2.52 14.66
N ARG A 99 -0.99 3.68 14.78
CA ARG A 99 -0.29 4.12 16.00
C ARG A 99 -0.77 5.50 16.37
N ARG A 100 -0.92 5.74 17.66
CA ARG A 100 -1.25 7.06 18.19
C ARG A 100 -0.07 7.61 18.99
N HIS A 101 0.27 8.85 18.72
CA HIS A 101 1.25 9.60 19.52
C HIS A 101 0.68 11.00 19.80
N GLY A 102 0.36 11.27 21.08
CA GLY A 102 -0.39 12.46 21.46
C GLY A 102 -1.75 12.55 20.79
N ASN A 103 -1.98 13.62 20.07
CA ASN A 103 -3.19 13.87 19.29
C ASN A 103 -3.05 13.45 17.82
N ASP A 104 -1.89 12.97 17.40
CA ASP A 104 -1.68 12.49 16.05
C ASP A 104 -1.94 10.98 15.94
N ILE A 105 -2.64 10.59 14.89
CA ILE A 105 -2.88 9.20 14.51
C ILE A 105 -2.12 8.93 13.22
N TYR A 106 -1.25 7.93 13.25
CA TYR A 106 -0.39 7.50 12.15
C TYR A 106 -0.89 6.17 11.61
N ILE A 107 -1.23 6.13 10.34
CA ILE A 107 -1.82 4.97 9.68
C ILE A 107 -0.91 4.53 8.54
N THR A 108 -0.54 3.26 8.56
CA THR A 108 0.13 2.60 7.44
C THR A 108 -0.83 1.58 6.85
N THR A 109 -1.17 1.73 5.60
CA THR A 109 -2.05 0.80 4.88
C THR A 109 -1.57 0.64 3.43
N ASN A 110 -2.40 0.08 2.56
CA ASN A 110 -2.10 -0.05 1.15
C ASN A 110 -3.24 0.51 0.28
N TYR A 111 -2.93 0.79 -0.98
CA TYR A 111 -3.88 1.41 -1.89
C TYR A 111 -5.09 0.52 -2.20
N ARG A 112 -4.94 -0.82 -2.13
CA ARG A 112 -6.06 -1.75 -2.26
C ARG A 112 -7.12 -1.52 -1.19
N VAL A 113 -6.69 -1.37 0.08
CA VAL A 113 -7.62 -1.11 1.20
C VAL A 113 -8.39 0.17 0.97
N ILE A 114 -7.74 1.22 0.50
CA ILE A 114 -8.40 2.51 0.20
C ILE A 114 -9.49 2.32 -0.86
N ILE A 115 -9.16 1.70 -1.99
CA ILE A 115 -10.08 1.54 -3.13
C ILE A 115 -11.23 0.57 -2.81
N GLU A 116 -10.92 -0.61 -2.24
CA GLU A 116 -11.96 -1.63 -1.99
C GLU A 116 -12.98 -1.22 -0.91
N ASN A 117 -12.62 -0.28 -0.04
CA ASN A 117 -13.52 0.22 1.00
C ASN A 117 -14.14 1.59 0.68
N GLY A 118 -13.81 2.21 -0.44
CA GLY A 118 -14.31 3.54 -0.79
C GLY A 118 -13.79 4.64 0.14
N TRP A 119 -12.50 4.57 0.53
CA TRP A 119 -11.88 5.51 1.47
C TRP A 119 -10.96 6.54 0.79
N GLU A 120 -11.19 6.82 -0.50
CA GLU A 120 -10.37 7.74 -1.30
C GLU A 120 -10.33 9.16 -0.72
N ASP A 121 -11.38 9.58 -0.03
CA ASP A 121 -11.41 10.87 0.67
C ASP A 121 -10.33 11.02 1.73
N ASP A 122 -9.81 9.91 2.26
CA ASP A 122 -8.75 9.94 3.27
C ASP A 122 -7.37 10.22 2.66
N LEU A 123 -7.21 10.10 1.34
CA LEU A 123 -5.96 10.42 0.65
C LEU A 123 -5.53 11.90 0.83
N LYS A 124 -6.43 12.77 1.25
CA LYS A 124 -6.08 14.14 1.66
C LYS A 124 -5.17 14.22 2.89
N TYR A 125 -5.06 13.13 3.65
CA TYR A 125 -4.18 13.01 4.81
C TYR A 125 -2.86 12.32 4.50
N LEU A 126 -2.55 12.10 3.20
CA LEU A 126 -1.27 11.56 2.77
C LEU A 126 -0.11 12.37 3.35
N CYS A 127 0.91 11.65 3.79
CA CYS A 127 2.12 12.26 4.33
C CYS A 127 3.34 11.38 4.03
N GLU A 128 4.51 11.97 4.19
CA GLU A 128 5.76 11.23 4.20
C GLU A 128 5.81 10.26 5.41
N PRO A 129 6.47 9.10 5.27
CA PRO A 129 6.63 8.16 6.38
C PRO A 129 7.43 8.81 7.53
N THR A 130 6.96 8.56 8.75
CA THR A 130 7.63 8.99 9.98
C THR A 130 8.05 7.76 10.80
N GLU A 131 8.77 7.97 11.90
CA GLU A 131 9.13 6.91 12.84
C GLU A 131 7.92 6.19 13.49
N TYR A 132 6.76 6.85 13.51
CA TYR A 132 5.52 6.30 14.06
C TYR A 132 4.75 5.40 13.08
N HIS A 133 5.06 5.47 11.79
CA HIS A 133 4.48 4.58 10.81
C HIS A 133 5.10 3.19 10.83
N ALA A 134 4.31 2.15 10.57
CA ALA A 134 4.85 0.82 10.33
C ALA A 134 5.61 0.79 8.99
N LYS A 135 6.85 0.32 9.00
CA LYS A 135 7.65 0.23 7.78
C LYS A 135 7.14 -0.89 6.88
N ARG A 136 7.10 -0.62 5.58
CA ARG A 136 6.82 -1.62 4.54
C ARG A 136 7.98 -1.64 3.55
N TYR A 137 8.31 -2.82 3.10
CA TYR A 137 9.39 -3.04 2.13
C TYR A 137 8.84 -3.77 0.91
N THR A 138 9.26 -3.34 -0.27
CA THR A 138 9.04 -4.05 -1.52
C THR A 138 10.35 -4.70 -1.94
N VAL A 139 10.32 -6.00 -2.20
CA VAL A 139 11.51 -6.76 -2.59
C VAL A 139 11.22 -7.46 -3.90
N HIS A 140 12.11 -7.29 -4.88
CA HIS A 140 12.11 -8.00 -6.14
C HIS A 140 13.06 -9.18 -6.05
N PHE A 141 12.54 -10.40 -6.24
CA PHE A 141 13.30 -11.64 -6.23
C PHE A 141 13.43 -12.22 -7.63
N ILE A 142 14.63 -12.65 -7.98
CA ILE A 142 14.89 -13.54 -9.12
C ILE A 142 15.25 -14.90 -8.54
N THR A 143 14.36 -15.87 -8.68
CA THR A 143 14.52 -17.20 -8.06
C THR A 143 13.88 -18.30 -8.91
N ASN A 144 14.00 -19.55 -8.48
CA ASN A 144 13.35 -20.67 -9.13
C ASN A 144 11.89 -20.80 -8.69
N ARG A 145 11.13 -21.60 -9.46
CA ARG A 145 9.70 -21.79 -9.23
C ARG A 145 9.36 -22.38 -7.85
N ALA A 146 10.17 -23.33 -7.36
CA ALA A 146 9.91 -23.96 -6.06
C ALA A 146 9.97 -22.98 -4.91
N ILE A 147 11.00 -22.12 -4.88
CA ILE A 147 11.12 -21.05 -3.87
C ILE A 147 9.96 -20.04 -4.02
N MET A 148 9.55 -19.72 -5.24
CA MET A 148 8.43 -18.83 -5.47
C MET A 148 7.11 -19.41 -4.97
N ASP A 149 6.89 -20.69 -5.13
CA ASP A 149 5.68 -21.36 -4.63
C ASP A 149 5.65 -21.36 -3.09
N GLU A 150 6.79 -21.47 -2.40
CA GLU A 150 6.89 -21.28 -0.95
C GLU A 150 6.49 -19.85 -0.53
N PHE A 151 6.99 -18.82 -1.20
CA PHE A 151 6.57 -17.46 -0.91
C PHE A 151 5.06 -17.23 -1.08
N ARG A 152 4.43 -17.93 -2.03
CA ARG A 152 2.98 -17.83 -2.29
C ARG A 152 2.13 -18.38 -1.14
N THR A 153 2.67 -19.28 -0.34
CA THR A 153 1.98 -19.87 0.81
C THR A 153 2.01 -18.96 2.05
N HIS A 154 2.90 -17.96 2.10
CA HIS A 154 2.96 -17.00 3.19
C HIS A 154 1.80 -16.00 3.14
N VAL A 155 0.89 -16.12 4.11
CA VAL A 155 -0.33 -15.29 4.19
C VAL A 155 -0.04 -13.81 4.47
N SER A 156 1.10 -13.52 5.12
CA SER A 156 1.49 -12.16 5.51
C SER A 156 2.22 -11.38 4.42
N LEU A 157 2.52 -12.01 3.27
CA LEU A 157 3.23 -11.38 2.16
C LEU A 157 2.28 -11.10 1.00
N SER A 158 2.24 -9.86 0.54
CA SER A 158 1.69 -9.54 -0.77
C SER A 158 2.73 -9.90 -1.83
N HIS A 159 2.38 -10.76 -2.78
CA HIS A 159 3.29 -11.21 -3.83
C HIS A 159 2.65 -11.13 -5.21
N LEU A 160 3.50 -10.88 -6.18
CA LEU A 160 3.20 -10.95 -7.62
C LEU A 160 4.24 -11.87 -8.28
N ALA A 161 3.83 -12.74 -9.20
CA ALA A 161 4.70 -13.65 -9.92
C ALA A 161 4.20 -13.94 -11.33
#